data_a5068cc6fcc07c36114252e2caaab67c
#
_entry.id   a5068cc6fcc07c36114252e2caaab67c
#
_cell.length_a   1.000
_cell.length_b   1.000
_cell.length_c   1.000
_cell.angle_alpha   90.00
_cell.angle_beta   90.00
_cell.angle_gamma   90.00
#
_symmetry.space_group_name_H-M   'P 1'
#
loop_
_entity.id
_entity.type
_entity.pdbx_description
1 polymer ?
#
loop_
_entity_poly.entity_id
_entity_poly.type
_entity_poly.pdbx_seq_one_letter_code
_entity_poly.pdbx_strand_id
1 'polypeptide(L)'
;MAQSLSRLWTHLIFSTKNRFPFLSDKTIRMDMHRYLATILREQDCETLIVNGVEDHVHALFALSRTNAIASVVKEIKRTSSSWVKERSPKLAKFYWQGGYGAFSVSHSNLEDVIRYIENHEEHHKRMTFQDEYRAFLKAMVLPMMSVTFGIRWNADSLKA
;
A
#
# COMPACT_ATOMS: atom_id res chain seq x y z
N MET A 1 33.51 11.44 -1.77
CA MET A 1 32.41 10.49 -1.57
C MET A 1 31.66 10.29 -2.87
N ALA A 2 31.42 9.06 -3.24
CA ALA A 2 30.58 8.76 -4.38
C ALA A 2 29.13 9.22 -4.12
N GLN A 3 28.59 10.06 -4.98
CA GLN A 3 27.19 10.47 -4.92
C GLN A 3 26.36 9.54 -5.80
N SER A 4 25.39 8.87 -5.21
CA SER A 4 24.42 8.06 -5.94
C SER A 4 23.11 8.82 -6.04
N LEU A 5 22.57 8.94 -7.25
CA LEU A 5 21.25 9.48 -7.49
C LEU A 5 20.30 8.33 -7.83
N SER A 6 19.28 8.18 -7.01
CA SER A 6 18.26 7.15 -7.21
C SER A 6 16.89 7.70 -6.82
N ARG A 7 15.89 7.47 -7.66
CA ARG A 7 14.51 7.86 -7.40
C ARG A 7 13.56 6.81 -7.98
N LEU A 8 13.17 5.86 -7.13
CA LEU A 8 12.27 4.76 -7.49
C LEU A 8 10.91 5.00 -6.85
N TRP A 9 10.03 5.67 -7.58
CA TRP A 9 8.66 5.89 -7.13
C TRP A 9 7.91 4.56 -7.09
N THR A 10 7.34 4.27 -5.95
CA THR A 10 6.66 3.01 -5.66
C THR A 10 5.24 3.28 -5.17
N HIS A 11 4.27 2.69 -5.84
CA HIS A 11 2.90 2.61 -5.37
C HIS A 11 2.70 1.28 -4.64
N LEU A 12 2.53 1.35 -3.34
CA LEU A 12 2.33 0.21 -2.45
C LEU A 12 0.86 0.09 -2.07
N ILE A 13 0.34 -1.16 -2.12
CA ILE A 13 -1.04 -1.49 -1.75
C ILE A 13 -1.02 -2.69 -0.82
N PHE A 14 -1.70 -2.60 0.31
CA PHE A 14 -1.88 -3.73 1.21
C PHE A 14 -3.18 -3.61 2.01
N SER A 15 -3.73 -4.74 2.44
CA SER A 15 -5.02 -4.81 3.11
C SER A 15 -4.93 -5.30 4.55
N THR A 16 -6.00 -5.09 5.29
CA THR A 16 -6.24 -5.74 6.57
C THR A 16 -6.49 -7.24 6.39
N LYS A 17 -6.29 -8.03 7.45
CA LYS A 17 -6.53 -9.48 7.45
C LYS A 17 -7.95 -9.80 7.02
N ASN A 18 -8.08 -10.64 5.99
CA ASN A 18 -9.35 -11.03 5.37
C ASN A 18 -10.21 -9.83 4.92
N ARG A 19 -9.60 -8.68 4.71
CA ARG A 19 -10.25 -7.40 4.40
C ARG A 19 -11.36 -7.04 5.41
N PHE A 20 -11.15 -7.46 6.65
CA PHE A 20 -12.03 -7.04 7.72
C PHE A 20 -11.91 -5.51 7.92
N PRO A 21 -13.02 -4.76 8.00
CA PRO A 21 -13.00 -3.30 8.02
C PRO A 21 -12.55 -2.72 9.37
N PHE A 22 -11.33 -3.05 9.80
CA PHE A 22 -10.77 -2.62 11.08
C PHE A 22 -10.66 -1.09 11.21
N LEU A 23 -10.48 -0.40 10.08
CA LEU A 23 -10.27 1.05 10.04
C LEU A 23 -11.56 1.81 9.70
N SER A 24 -12.71 1.31 10.16
CA SER A 24 -14.02 1.95 9.96
C SER A 24 -14.13 3.31 10.65
N ASP A 25 -13.50 3.46 11.83
CA ASP A 25 -13.40 4.76 12.50
C ASP A 25 -12.50 5.70 11.68
N LYS A 26 -13.10 6.78 11.20
CA LYS A 26 -12.43 7.75 10.32
C LYS A 26 -11.23 8.43 11.00
N THR A 27 -11.35 8.75 12.29
CA THR A 27 -10.26 9.37 13.05
C THR A 27 -9.08 8.45 13.17
N ILE A 28 -9.31 7.21 13.60
CA ILE A 28 -8.26 6.18 13.70
C ILE A 28 -7.65 5.89 12.34
N ARG A 29 -8.46 5.83 11.28
CA ARG A 29 -7.99 5.63 9.90
C ARG A 29 -7.06 6.75 9.44
N MET A 30 -7.42 8.00 9.67
CA MET A 30 -6.58 9.15 9.33
C MET A 30 -5.28 9.16 10.12
N ASP A 31 -5.33 8.83 11.40
CA ASP A 31 -4.13 8.71 12.24
C ASP A 31 -3.24 7.55 11.78
N MET A 32 -3.82 6.42 11.36
CA MET A 32 -3.09 5.32 10.74
C MET A 32 -2.33 5.77 9.49
N HIS A 33 -2.98 6.52 8.59
CA HIS A 33 -2.31 7.02 7.38
C HIS A 33 -1.14 7.95 7.71
N ARG A 34 -1.30 8.85 8.68
CA ARG A 34 -0.23 9.73 9.14
C ARG A 34 0.93 8.95 9.75
N TYR A 35 0.60 7.94 10.55
CA TYR A 35 1.58 7.09 11.19
C TYR A 35 2.38 6.26 10.19
N LEU A 36 1.71 5.65 9.21
CA LEU A 36 2.37 4.93 8.11
C LEU A 36 3.32 5.85 7.33
N ALA A 37 2.91 7.08 7.04
CA ALA A 37 3.78 8.05 6.37
C ALA A 37 5.02 8.41 7.22
N THR A 38 4.86 8.49 8.53
CA THR A 38 5.98 8.73 9.46
C THR A 38 6.97 7.58 9.45
N ILE A 39 6.49 6.33 9.57
CA ILE A 39 7.35 5.15 9.53
C ILE A 39 8.10 5.04 8.19
N LEU A 40 7.45 5.34 7.08
CA LEU A 40 8.10 5.36 5.76
C LEU A 40 9.24 6.38 5.71
N ARG A 41 9.04 7.58 6.24
CA ARG A 41 10.09 8.63 6.30
C ARG A 41 11.24 8.22 7.20
N GLU A 42 10.97 7.57 8.33
CA GLU A 42 11.99 7.03 9.23
C GLU A 42 12.86 5.95 8.58
N GLN A 43 12.36 5.34 7.50
CA GLN A 43 13.10 4.39 6.68
C GLN A 43 13.72 5.03 5.41
N ASP A 44 13.94 6.34 5.43
CA ASP A 44 14.49 7.11 4.31
C ASP A 44 13.65 6.98 3.00
N CYS A 45 12.35 6.75 3.14
CA CYS A 45 11.42 6.75 2.02
C CYS A 45 10.70 8.10 1.93
N GLU A 46 11.02 8.90 0.92
CA GLU A 46 10.32 10.16 0.66
C GLU A 46 8.85 9.87 0.31
N THR A 47 7.94 10.21 1.20
CA THR A 47 6.53 9.86 1.09
C THR A 47 5.71 11.02 0.56
N LEU A 48 5.00 10.81 -0.56
CA LEU A 48 4.13 11.80 -1.17
C LEU A 48 2.71 11.76 -0.60
N ILE A 49 2.12 10.57 -0.51
CA ILE A 49 0.76 10.40 -0.02
C ILE A 49 0.55 9.00 0.56
N VAL A 50 -0.23 8.94 1.63
CA VAL A 50 -0.82 7.69 2.17
C VAL A 50 -2.30 7.93 2.37
N ASN A 51 -3.14 7.10 1.80
CA ASN A 51 -4.59 7.16 1.96
C ASN A 51 -5.18 5.76 1.80
N GLY A 52 -6.45 5.60 2.09
CA GLY A 52 -7.13 4.33 1.98
C GLY A 52 -8.53 4.39 2.56
N VAL A 53 -9.14 3.23 2.68
CA VAL A 53 -10.47 3.03 3.25
C VAL A 53 -10.39 2.09 4.47
N GLU A 54 -11.51 1.55 4.89
CA GLU A 54 -11.59 0.74 6.13
C GLU A 54 -10.80 -0.56 6.11
N ASP A 55 -10.47 -1.10 4.95
CA ASP A 55 -9.88 -2.45 4.81
C ASP A 55 -8.56 -2.49 4.01
N HIS A 56 -8.10 -1.38 3.44
CA HIS A 56 -6.83 -1.33 2.72
C HIS A 56 -6.24 0.06 2.61
N VAL A 57 -4.96 0.09 2.27
CA VAL A 57 -4.14 1.31 2.20
C VAL A 57 -3.37 1.37 0.90
N HIS A 58 -3.27 2.57 0.35
CA HIS A 58 -2.37 2.96 -0.72
C HIS A 58 -1.31 3.92 -0.20
N ALA A 59 -0.07 3.72 -0.59
CA ALA A 59 1.03 4.62 -0.29
C ALA A 59 1.87 4.87 -1.54
N LEU A 60 2.23 6.12 -1.79
CA LEU A 60 3.15 6.51 -2.87
C LEU A 60 4.38 7.17 -2.27
N PHE A 61 5.54 6.60 -2.53
CA PHE A 61 6.81 7.06 -1.98
C PHE A 61 7.98 6.70 -2.88
N ALA A 62 9.09 7.41 -2.73
CA ALA A 62 10.37 7.01 -3.31
C ALA A 62 11.05 6.01 -2.37
N LEU A 63 11.36 4.82 -2.90
CA LEU A 63 12.03 3.78 -2.13
C LEU A 63 13.43 4.23 -1.72
N SER A 64 13.80 3.99 -0.45
CA SER A 64 15.15 4.21 0.05
C SER A 64 16.18 3.48 -0.82
N ARG A 65 17.35 4.11 -0.99
CA ARG A 65 18.47 3.51 -1.73
C ARG A 65 19.09 2.29 -1.07
N THR A 66 18.89 2.15 0.23
CA THR A 66 19.55 1.13 1.06
C THR A 66 18.63 0.03 1.53
N ASN A 67 17.31 0.20 1.42
CA ASN A 67 16.33 -0.76 1.91
C ASN A 67 15.66 -1.50 0.75
N ALA A 68 15.47 -2.81 0.92
CA ALA A 68 14.62 -3.59 0.05
C ALA A 68 13.14 -3.28 0.34
N ILE A 69 12.30 -3.31 -0.70
CA ILE A 69 10.85 -3.08 -0.54
C ILE A 69 10.22 -4.02 0.50
N ALA A 70 10.62 -5.30 0.52
CA ALA A 70 10.10 -6.26 1.48
C ALA A 70 10.42 -5.89 2.94
N SER A 71 11.61 -5.35 3.19
CA SER A 71 12.02 -4.86 4.52
C SER A 71 11.20 -3.66 4.95
N VAL A 72 10.98 -2.71 4.04
CA VAL A 72 10.14 -1.52 4.28
C VAL A 72 8.71 -1.94 4.63
N VAL A 73 8.12 -2.82 3.83
CA VAL A 73 6.74 -3.31 4.06
C VAL A 73 6.63 -4.06 5.38
N LYS A 74 7.59 -4.92 5.70
CA LYS A 74 7.62 -5.64 6.97
C LYS A 74 7.61 -4.68 8.16
N GLU A 75 8.43 -3.65 8.11
CA GLU A 75 8.55 -2.68 9.20
C GLU A 75 7.30 -1.82 9.36
N ILE A 76 6.74 -1.28 8.28
CA ILE A 76 5.51 -0.47 8.37
C ILE A 76 4.33 -1.29 8.91
N LYS A 77 4.18 -2.55 8.48
CA LYS A 77 3.11 -3.44 8.96
C LYS A 77 3.29 -3.80 10.43
N ARG A 78 4.51 -4.18 10.83
CA ARG A 78 4.82 -4.55 12.21
C ARG A 78 4.54 -3.41 13.18
N THR A 79 5.10 -2.26 12.89
CA THR A 79 5.05 -1.08 13.78
C THR A 79 3.62 -0.53 13.85
N SER A 80 2.94 -0.38 12.73
CA SER A 80 1.57 0.14 12.69
C SER A 80 0.55 -0.82 13.32
N SER A 81 0.75 -2.13 13.19
CA SER A 81 -0.11 -3.13 13.83
C SER A 81 -0.02 -3.04 15.36
N SER A 82 1.16 -2.89 15.92
CA SER A 82 1.35 -2.71 17.36
C SER A 82 0.71 -1.41 17.84
N TRP A 83 0.98 -0.32 17.14
CA TRP A 83 0.47 1.00 17.46
C TRP A 83 -1.07 1.06 17.47
N VAL A 84 -1.73 0.51 16.47
CA VAL A 84 -3.20 0.62 16.35
C VAL A 84 -3.94 -0.20 17.39
N LYS A 85 -3.38 -1.32 17.84
CA LYS A 85 -3.96 -2.15 18.91
C LYS A 85 -4.08 -1.42 20.24
N GLU A 86 -3.22 -0.46 20.49
CA GLU A 86 -3.23 0.35 21.71
C GLU A 86 -4.26 1.49 21.65
N ARG A 87 -4.80 1.80 20.47
CA ARG A 87 -5.74 2.92 20.26
C ARG A 87 -7.16 2.61 20.71
N SER A 88 -7.57 1.35 20.65
CA SER A 88 -8.93 0.94 21.04
C SER A 88 -8.98 -0.56 21.35
N PRO A 89 -9.72 -0.98 22.40
CA PRO A 89 -9.97 -2.39 22.66
C PRO A 89 -10.58 -3.15 21.48
N LYS A 90 -11.37 -2.46 20.64
CA LYS A 90 -11.95 -3.02 19.42
C LYS A 90 -10.89 -3.43 18.38
N LEU A 91 -9.71 -2.85 18.45
CA LEU A 91 -8.59 -3.11 17.55
C LEU A 91 -7.56 -4.10 18.08
N ALA A 92 -7.82 -4.73 19.23
CA ALA A 92 -6.93 -5.74 19.82
C ALA A 92 -6.63 -6.91 18.87
N LYS A 93 -7.56 -7.23 17.99
CA LYS A 93 -7.43 -8.30 16.97
C LYS A 93 -6.99 -7.79 15.60
N PHE A 94 -6.51 -6.57 15.52
CA PHE A 94 -6.05 -5.99 14.25
C PHE A 94 -4.84 -6.75 13.70
N TYR A 95 -4.89 -7.11 12.43
CA TYR A 95 -3.76 -7.65 11.66
C TYR A 95 -3.82 -7.17 10.21
N TRP A 96 -2.65 -6.92 9.64
CA TRP A 96 -2.52 -6.78 8.20
C TRP A 96 -2.54 -8.14 7.52
N GLN A 97 -3.10 -8.20 6.32
CA GLN A 97 -3.03 -9.39 5.46
C GLN A 97 -1.58 -9.68 5.10
N GLY A 98 -1.22 -10.95 4.97
CA GLY A 98 0.04 -11.35 4.36
C GLY A 98 0.11 -10.91 2.90
N GLY A 99 1.29 -10.51 2.44
CA GLY A 99 1.47 -10.02 1.08
C GLY A 99 1.16 -8.53 0.89
N TYR A 100 1.44 -8.04 -0.30
CA TYR A 100 1.26 -6.66 -0.75
C TYR A 100 1.42 -6.56 -2.27
N GLY A 101 0.91 -5.49 -2.87
CA GLY A 101 1.26 -5.08 -4.22
C GLY A 101 2.22 -3.91 -4.19
N ALA A 102 3.30 -3.97 -4.96
CA ALA A 102 4.24 -2.86 -5.11
C ALA A 102 4.55 -2.66 -6.59
N PHE A 103 4.29 -1.45 -7.09
CA PHE A 103 4.38 -1.13 -8.51
C PHE A 103 5.22 0.12 -8.70
N SER A 104 6.09 0.08 -9.70
CA SER A 104 6.86 1.26 -10.09
C SER A 104 5.96 2.30 -10.75
N VAL A 105 6.22 3.57 -10.47
CA VAL A 105 5.51 4.70 -11.08
C VAL A 105 6.53 5.59 -11.78
N SER A 106 6.27 5.92 -13.04
CA SER A 106 7.10 6.87 -13.76
C SER A 106 6.87 8.29 -13.21
N HIS A 107 7.90 9.13 -13.30
CA HIS A 107 7.79 10.52 -12.85
C HIS A 107 6.63 11.27 -13.54
N SER A 108 6.40 11.01 -14.82
CA SER A 108 5.30 11.61 -15.59
C SER A 108 3.90 11.22 -15.12
N ASN A 109 3.76 10.09 -14.41
CA ASN A 109 2.47 9.59 -13.91
C ASN A 109 2.23 9.89 -12.42
N LEU A 110 3.17 10.56 -11.74
CA LEU A 110 3.04 10.82 -10.30
C LEU A 110 1.76 11.58 -9.94
N GLU A 111 1.45 12.64 -10.67
CA GLU A 111 0.27 13.45 -10.40
C GLU A 111 -1.04 12.66 -10.56
N ASP A 112 -1.11 11.80 -11.56
CA ASP A 112 -2.28 10.95 -11.79
C ASP A 112 -2.45 9.93 -10.67
N VAL A 113 -1.37 9.33 -10.20
CA VAL A 113 -1.40 8.38 -9.09
C VAL A 113 -1.74 9.10 -7.78
N ILE A 114 -1.20 10.26 -7.51
CA ILE A 114 -1.56 11.08 -6.33
C ILE A 114 -3.05 11.36 -6.34
N ARG A 115 -3.58 11.85 -7.45
CA ARG A 115 -5.02 12.16 -7.62
C ARG A 115 -5.90 10.94 -7.43
N TYR A 116 -5.47 9.80 -7.95
CA TYR A 116 -6.14 8.51 -7.75
C TYR A 116 -6.21 8.12 -6.27
N ILE A 117 -5.10 8.23 -5.55
CA ILE A 117 -5.03 7.92 -4.12
C ILE A 117 -5.83 8.92 -3.27
N GLU A 118 -5.79 10.20 -3.60
CA GLU A 118 -6.58 11.23 -2.92
C GLU A 118 -8.09 10.97 -2.99
N ASN A 119 -8.57 10.56 -4.17
CA ASN A 119 -9.99 10.31 -4.44
C ASN A 119 -10.42 8.87 -4.12
N HIS A 120 -9.59 8.10 -3.43
CA HIS A 120 -9.79 6.68 -3.21
C HIS A 120 -11.11 6.34 -2.52
N GLU A 121 -11.52 7.11 -1.52
CA GLU A 121 -12.80 6.92 -0.81
C GLU A 121 -14.02 7.05 -1.75
N GLU A 122 -13.96 7.96 -2.72
CA GLU A 122 -15.04 8.14 -3.72
C GLU A 122 -15.07 7.00 -4.74
N HIS A 123 -13.90 6.49 -5.15
CA HIS A 123 -13.80 5.34 -6.05
C HIS A 123 -14.41 4.07 -5.44
N HIS A 124 -14.21 3.84 -4.15
CA HIS A 124 -14.74 2.66 -3.45
C HIS A 124 -16.25 2.63 -3.30
N LYS A 125 -16.93 3.75 -3.43
CA LYS A 125 -18.39 3.78 -3.51
C LYS A 125 -18.94 3.14 -4.77
N ARG A 126 -18.12 2.95 -5.82
CA ARG A 126 -18.51 2.49 -7.14
C ARG A 126 -17.87 1.17 -7.57
N MET A 127 -16.79 0.74 -6.91
CA MET A 127 -16.00 -0.42 -7.32
C MET A 127 -15.49 -1.17 -6.10
N THR A 128 -15.51 -2.51 -6.15
CA THR A 128 -14.94 -3.31 -5.07
C THR A 128 -13.40 -3.27 -5.13
N PHE A 129 -12.74 -3.46 -3.99
CA PHE A 129 -11.27 -3.56 -3.93
C PHE A 129 -10.72 -4.64 -4.89
N GLN A 130 -11.41 -5.77 -5.02
CA GLN A 130 -10.99 -6.85 -5.93
C GLN A 130 -11.03 -6.43 -7.39
N ASP A 131 -12.08 -5.72 -7.80
CA ASP A 131 -12.22 -5.25 -9.17
C ASP A 131 -11.21 -4.15 -9.48
N GLU A 132 -10.99 -3.25 -8.53
CA GLU A 132 -9.96 -2.22 -8.60
C GLU A 132 -8.56 -2.81 -8.70
N TYR A 133 -8.22 -3.75 -7.82
CA TYR A 133 -6.93 -4.42 -7.81
C TYR A 133 -6.69 -5.22 -9.10
N ARG A 134 -7.72 -5.92 -9.61
CA ARG A 134 -7.67 -6.59 -10.90
C ARG A 134 -7.48 -5.62 -12.05
N ALA A 135 -8.20 -4.50 -12.07
CA ALA A 135 -8.04 -3.45 -13.09
C ALA A 135 -6.64 -2.85 -13.04
N PHE A 136 -6.10 -2.62 -11.85
CA PHE A 136 -4.75 -2.12 -11.63
C PHE A 136 -3.69 -3.11 -12.12
N LEU A 137 -3.80 -4.38 -11.74
CA LEU A 137 -2.93 -5.44 -12.24
C LEU A 137 -3.01 -5.54 -13.76
N LYS A 138 -4.21 -5.48 -14.33
CA LYS A 138 -4.42 -5.53 -15.77
C LYS A 138 -3.75 -4.37 -16.50
N ALA A 139 -3.85 -3.17 -15.95
CA ALA A 139 -3.24 -1.98 -16.55
C ALA A 139 -1.72 -1.98 -16.46
N MET A 140 -1.14 -2.51 -15.35
CA MET A 140 0.30 -2.45 -15.06
C MET A 140 1.07 -3.71 -15.50
N VAL A 141 0.40 -4.86 -15.56
CA VAL A 141 1.05 -6.17 -15.72
C VAL A 141 0.82 -6.77 -17.12
N LEU A 142 -0.28 -6.48 -17.79
CA LEU A 142 -0.60 -7.06 -19.09
C LEU A 142 0.39 -6.76 -20.22
N PRO A 143 1.00 -5.57 -20.33
CA PRO A 143 2.04 -5.36 -21.32
C PRO A 143 3.30 -6.21 -21.10
N MET A 144 3.52 -6.68 -19.88
CA MET A 144 4.68 -7.50 -19.50
C MET A 144 4.39 -9.00 -19.44
N MET A 145 3.17 -9.41 -19.16
CA MET A 145 2.80 -10.84 -19.06
C MET A 145 2.59 -11.54 -20.41
N SER A 146 2.52 -10.79 -21.51
CA SER A 146 2.57 -11.39 -22.85
C SER A 146 3.96 -11.94 -23.20
N VAL A 147 4.97 -11.66 -22.36
CA VAL A 147 6.38 -12.03 -22.59
C VAL A 147 6.98 -12.62 -21.32
N THR A 148 6.67 -13.84 -20.95
CA THR A 148 7.53 -14.62 -20.05
C THR A 148 7.45 -14.36 -18.53
N PHE A 149 6.49 -14.89 -17.80
CA PHE A 149 6.80 -15.51 -16.50
C PHE A 149 5.56 -16.26 -16.01
N GLY A 150 5.65 -17.59 -15.92
CA GLY A 150 4.62 -18.45 -15.34
C GLY A 150 4.44 -18.28 -13.82
N ILE A 151 4.25 -17.07 -13.37
CA ILE A 151 3.80 -16.81 -12.01
C ILE A 151 2.27 -16.93 -12.04
N ARG A 152 1.81 -18.13 -11.69
CA ARG A 152 0.41 -18.31 -11.31
C ARG A 152 0.17 -17.50 -10.03
N TRP A 153 -0.31 -16.29 -10.18
CA TRP A 153 -1.01 -15.62 -9.09
C TRP A 153 -2.34 -16.33 -8.88
N ASN A 154 -2.35 -17.18 -7.87
CA ASN A 154 -3.59 -17.81 -7.47
C ASN A 154 -4.41 -16.75 -6.74
N ALA A 155 -5.48 -16.26 -7.37
CA ALA A 155 -6.44 -15.33 -6.75
C ALA A 155 -7.07 -15.91 -5.47
N ASP A 156 -6.94 -17.23 -5.26
CA ASP A 156 -7.42 -17.92 -4.06
C ASP A 156 -6.53 -17.72 -2.83
N SER A 157 -5.28 -17.29 -2.99
CA SER A 157 -4.43 -16.91 -1.86
C SER A 157 -4.86 -15.61 -1.19
N LEU A 158 -5.79 -14.87 -1.78
CA LEU A 158 -6.45 -13.71 -1.17
C LEU A 158 -7.67 -14.11 -0.32
N LYS A 159 -8.06 -15.40 -0.34
CA LYS A 159 -9.19 -15.92 0.46
C LYS A 159 -8.76 -16.55 1.80
N ALA A 160 -7.48 -16.64 2.04
CA ALA A 160 -6.96 -17.17 3.30
C ALA A 160 -6.47 -16.06 4.23
#